data_ecc9c6f6ea148eeb9b454f26f911bf4b
#
_entry.id   ecc9c6f6ea148eeb9b454f26f911bf4b
#
_cell.length_a   1.000
_cell.length_b   1.000
_cell.length_c   1.000
_cell.angle_alpha   90.00
_cell.angle_beta   90.00
_cell.angle_gamma   90.00
#
_symmetry.space_group_name_H-M   'P 1'
#
loop_
_entity.id
_entity.type
_entity.pdbx_description
1 polymer ?
#
loop_
_entity_poly.entity_id
_entity_poly.type
_entity_poly.pdbx_seq_one_letter_code
_entity_poly.pdbx_strand_id
1 'polypeptide(L)'
;MTLLLILQLFATFFVIGMFTFGGGYAMLSLIQGQVVVSHEWISQSTFTDIVAISQMTPGPIGINCATYAGYDVLMKATGSHFLGVLGSFAATSAIVLPSFIIVLALVKFYVKFHGNTIFESVMSWIRP
;
A
#
# COMPACT_ATOMS: atom_id res chain seq x y z
N MET A 1 -13.41 -4.09 -18.80
CA MET A 1 -13.85 -3.69 -17.45
C MET A 1 -12.90 -4.19 -16.37
N THR A 2 -12.50 -5.45 -16.42
CA THR A 2 -11.56 -5.99 -15.42
C THR A 2 -10.22 -5.26 -15.39
N LEU A 3 -9.66 -4.97 -16.55
CA LEU A 3 -8.40 -4.24 -16.66
C LEU A 3 -8.52 -2.84 -16.05
N LEU A 4 -9.63 -2.15 -16.33
CA LEU A 4 -9.88 -0.82 -15.76
C LEU A 4 -9.97 -0.89 -14.25
N LEU A 5 -10.64 -1.91 -13.71
CA LEU A 5 -10.76 -2.09 -12.27
C LEU A 5 -9.38 -2.36 -11.62
N ILE A 6 -8.55 -3.18 -12.27
CA ILE A 6 -7.19 -3.44 -11.80
C ILE A 6 -6.37 -2.15 -11.79
N LEU A 7 -6.49 -1.34 -12.85
CA LEU A 7 -5.78 -0.06 -12.93
C LEU A 7 -6.25 0.91 -11.86
N GLN A 8 -7.55 1.00 -11.62
CA GLN A 8 -8.10 1.83 -10.55
C GLN A 8 -7.61 1.37 -9.17
N LEU A 9 -7.63 0.06 -8.96
CA LEU A 9 -7.15 -0.54 -7.72
C LEU A 9 -5.68 -0.21 -7.50
N PHE A 10 -4.86 -0.41 -8.53
CA PHE A 10 -3.44 -0.10 -8.48
C PHE A 10 -3.21 1.38 -8.17
N ALA A 11 -3.87 2.28 -8.90
CA ALA A 11 -3.71 3.71 -8.69
C ALA A 11 -4.13 4.14 -7.28
N THR A 12 -5.23 3.59 -6.79
CA THR A 12 -5.75 3.91 -5.46
C THR A 12 -4.76 3.49 -4.37
N PHE A 13 -4.27 2.26 -4.43
CA PHE A 13 -3.33 1.77 -3.43
C PHE A 13 -1.95 2.40 -3.57
N PHE A 14 -1.56 2.79 -4.78
CA PHE A 14 -0.32 3.54 -5.00
C PHE A 14 -0.37 4.88 -4.27
N VAL A 15 -1.48 5.62 -4.42
CA VAL A 15 -1.66 6.90 -3.74
C VAL A 15 -1.67 6.72 -2.23
N ILE A 16 -2.37 5.68 -1.75
CA ILE A 16 -2.39 5.38 -0.31
C ILE A 16 -0.97 5.12 0.20
N GLY A 17 -0.20 4.32 -0.51
CA GLY A 17 1.18 4.04 -0.13
C GLY A 17 2.06 5.27 -0.15
N MET A 18 1.83 6.19 -1.10
CA MET A 18 2.60 7.41 -1.23
C MET A 18 2.36 8.37 -0.06
N PHE A 19 1.13 8.45 0.43
CA PHE A 19 0.76 9.41 1.47
C PHE A 19 0.72 8.82 2.87
N THR A 20 1.12 7.56 3.03
CA THR A 20 1.10 6.93 4.34
C THR A 20 2.44 7.14 5.04
N PHE A 21 2.42 7.98 6.05
CA PHE A 21 3.55 8.19 6.95
C PHE A 21 3.07 7.91 8.36
N GLY A 22 3.83 7.16 9.13
CA GLY A 22 3.56 7.01 10.54
C GLY A 22 2.86 5.74 10.99
N GLY A 23 2.72 4.73 10.16
CA GLY A 23 2.31 3.42 10.60
C GLY A 23 1.02 2.87 10.01
N GLY A 24 0.74 1.62 10.33
CA GLY A 24 -0.32 0.85 9.71
C GLY A 24 -1.73 1.31 10.02
N TYR A 25 -1.96 1.89 11.20
CA TYR A 25 -3.31 2.34 11.56
C TYR A 25 -3.74 3.56 10.77
N ALA A 26 -2.80 4.48 10.48
CA ALA A 26 -3.09 5.62 9.60
C ALA A 26 -3.42 5.13 8.19
N MET A 27 -2.70 4.12 7.72
CA MET A 27 -2.94 3.49 6.43
C MET A 27 -4.33 2.87 6.36
N LEU A 28 -4.80 2.23 7.43
CA LEU A 28 -6.12 1.63 7.48
C LEU A 28 -7.23 2.66 7.27
N SER A 29 -7.10 3.85 7.87
CA SER A 29 -8.07 4.93 7.65
C SER A 29 -8.11 5.36 6.20
N LEU A 30 -6.96 5.49 5.55
CA LEU A 30 -6.88 5.83 4.13
C LEU A 30 -7.49 4.75 3.25
N ILE A 31 -7.20 3.48 3.54
CA ILE A 31 -7.77 2.37 2.79
C ILE A 31 -9.29 2.36 2.93
N GLN A 32 -9.81 2.52 4.15
CA GLN A 32 -11.24 2.58 4.39
C GLN A 32 -11.89 3.71 3.59
N GLY A 33 -11.29 4.90 3.63
CA GLY A 33 -11.81 6.04 2.89
C GLY A 33 -11.90 5.79 1.40
N GLN A 34 -10.96 5.05 0.84
CA GLN A 34 -10.94 4.79 -0.60
C GLN A 34 -11.82 3.61 -0.99
N VAL A 35 -11.72 2.48 -0.30
CA VAL A 35 -12.39 1.25 -0.73
C VAL A 35 -13.84 1.15 -0.24
N VAL A 36 -14.17 1.76 0.87
CA VAL A 36 -15.53 1.70 1.44
C VAL A 36 -16.34 2.93 1.04
N VAL A 37 -15.79 4.11 1.25
CA VAL A 37 -16.52 5.37 1.09
C VAL A 37 -16.48 5.88 -0.34
N SER A 38 -15.30 6.07 -0.91
CA SER A 38 -15.15 6.70 -2.23
C SER A 38 -15.53 5.79 -3.38
N HIS A 39 -15.02 4.56 -3.40
CA HIS A 39 -15.24 3.62 -4.49
C HIS A 39 -16.36 2.62 -4.20
N GLU A 40 -16.74 2.48 -2.94
CA GLU A 40 -17.77 1.53 -2.51
C GLU A 40 -17.51 0.10 -3.01
N TRP A 41 -16.22 -0.27 -3.12
CA TRP A 41 -15.84 -1.61 -3.55
C TRP A 41 -16.13 -2.67 -2.51
N ILE A 42 -16.06 -2.31 -1.24
CA ILE A 42 -16.18 -3.22 -0.11
C ILE A 42 -17.14 -2.60 0.91
N SER A 43 -18.00 -3.42 1.50
CA SER A 43 -18.87 -2.97 2.58
C SER A 43 -18.08 -2.74 3.86
N GLN A 44 -18.63 -1.93 4.76
CA GLN A 44 -17.99 -1.65 6.04
C GLN A 44 -17.79 -2.93 6.86
N SER A 45 -18.75 -3.84 6.86
CA SER A 45 -18.63 -5.10 7.60
C SER A 45 -17.52 -5.99 7.03
N THR A 46 -17.42 -6.08 5.71
CA THR A 46 -16.35 -6.82 5.05
C THR A 46 -14.99 -6.20 5.35
N PHE A 47 -14.90 -4.88 5.33
CA PHE A 47 -13.66 -4.17 5.66
C PHE A 47 -13.24 -4.48 7.11
N THR A 48 -14.18 -4.48 8.05
CA THR A 48 -13.89 -4.81 9.44
C THR A 48 -13.34 -6.22 9.57
N ASP A 49 -13.91 -7.19 8.83
CA ASP A 49 -13.41 -8.56 8.81
C ASP A 49 -11.99 -8.63 8.24
N ILE A 50 -11.72 -7.89 7.17
CA ILE A 50 -10.38 -7.84 6.56
C ILE A 50 -9.37 -7.29 7.54
N VAL A 51 -9.71 -6.23 8.27
CA VAL A 51 -8.83 -5.64 9.28
C VAL A 51 -8.53 -6.66 10.38
N ALA A 52 -9.54 -7.37 10.86
CA ALA A 52 -9.35 -8.39 11.90
C ALA A 52 -8.40 -9.49 11.42
N ILE A 53 -8.60 -9.99 10.20
CA ILE A 53 -7.73 -11.02 9.62
C ILE A 53 -6.31 -10.47 9.44
N SER A 54 -6.19 -9.22 9.01
CA SER A 54 -4.90 -8.59 8.79
C SER A 54 -4.10 -8.48 10.10
N GLN A 55 -4.77 -8.20 11.20
CA GLN A 55 -4.13 -8.13 12.51
C GLN A 55 -3.64 -9.49 12.98
N MET A 56 -4.33 -10.55 12.61
CA MET A 56 -3.95 -11.92 12.97
C MET A 56 -2.83 -12.47 12.08
N THR A 57 -2.66 -11.91 10.90
CA THR A 57 -1.66 -12.38 9.93
C THR A 57 -0.30 -11.76 10.26
N PRO A 58 0.81 -12.53 10.29
CA PRO A 58 2.13 -11.95 10.49
C PRO A 58 2.50 -10.99 9.37
N GLY A 59 3.00 -9.81 9.74
CA GLY A 59 3.44 -8.81 8.77
C GLY A 59 2.79 -7.46 8.97
N PRO A 60 3.14 -6.47 8.12
CA PRO A 60 2.56 -5.13 8.21
C PRO A 60 1.06 -5.16 7.95
N ILE A 61 0.30 -4.57 8.85
CA ILE A 61 -1.17 -4.60 8.81
C ILE A 61 -1.69 -3.96 7.51
N GLY A 62 -1.12 -2.82 7.13
CA GLY A 62 -1.56 -2.11 5.93
C GLY A 62 -1.36 -2.92 4.65
N ILE A 63 -0.23 -3.60 4.53
CA ILE A 63 0.07 -4.44 3.36
C ILE A 63 -0.85 -5.66 3.35
N ASN A 64 -1.07 -6.29 4.50
CA ASN A 64 -1.98 -7.42 4.60
C ASN A 64 -3.40 -7.02 4.24
N CYS A 65 -3.84 -5.86 4.71
CA CYS A 65 -5.15 -5.32 4.39
C CYS A 65 -5.30 -5.06 2.89
N ALA A 66 -4.27 -4.49 2.25
CA ALA A 66 -4.27 -4.27 0.80
C ALA A 66 -4.39 -5.57 0.03
N THR A 67 -3.67 -6.60 0.46
CA THR A 67 -3.70 -7.92 -0.17
C THR A 67 -5.12 -8.49 -0.14
N TYR A 68 -5.76 -8.50 1.02
CA TYR A 68 -7.11 -9.04 1.16
C TYR A 68 -8.14 -8.19 0.45
N ALA A 69 -8.01 -6.87 0.52
CA ALA A 69 -8.95 -5.97 -0.15
C ALA A 69 -8.88 -6.12 -1.66
N GLY A 70 -7.68 -6.21 -2.23
CA GLY A 70 -7.50 -6.41 -3.66
C GLY A 70 -8.11 -7.71 -4.13
N TYR A 71 -7.93 -8.79 -3.37
CA TYR A 71 -8.55 -10.07 -3.68
C TYR A 71 -10.07 -9.97 -3.67
N ASP A 72 -10.62 -9.39 -2.62
CA ASP A 72 -12.07 -9.30 -2.44
C ASP A 72 -12.73 -8.47 -3.53
N VAL A 73 -12.13 -7.34 -3.88
CA VAL A 73 -12.66 -6.45 -4.92
C VAL A 73 -12.78 -7.17 -6.25
N LEU A 74 -11.70 -7.80 -6.71
CA LEU A 74 -11.72 -8.45 -8.03
C LEU A 74 -12.50 -9.76 -8.00
N MET A 75 -12.45 -10.50 -6.93
CA MET A 75 -13.24 -11.72 -6.83
C MET A 75 -14.74 -11.45 -6.91
N LYS A 76 -15.21 -10.41 -6.21
CA LYS A 76 -16.63 -10.04 -6.25
C LYS A 76 -17.03 -9.48 -7.61
N ALA A 77 -16.12 -8.72 -8.26
CA ALA A 77 -16.43 -8.12 -9.54
C ALA A 77 -16.47 -9.14 -10.68
N THR A 78 -15.65 -10.18 -10.62
CA THR A 78 -15.49 -11.14 -11.72
C THR A 78 -15.94 -12.56 -11.38
N GLY A 79 -16.00 -12.89 -10.08
CA GLY A 79 -16.32 -14.24 -9.64
C GLY A 79 -15.20 -15.25 -9.85
N SER A 80 -14.02 -14.81 -10.26
CA SER A 80 -12.88 -15.68 -10.54
C SER A 80 -11.82 -15.55 -9.45
N HIS A 81 -11.41 -16.67 -8.89
CA HIS A 81 -10.32 -16.70 -7.90
C HIS A 81 -8.99 -16.26 -8.51
N PHE A 82 -8.77 -16.60 -9.78
CA PHE A 82 -7.53 -16.21 -10.48
C PHE A 82 -7.43 -14.68 -10.57
N LEU A 83 -8.51 -14.01 -10.93
CA LEU A 83 -8.53 -12.55 -11.00
C LEU A 83 -8.47 -11.93 -9.60
N GLY A 84 -9.02 -12.60 -8.59
CA GLY A 84 -8.86 -12.19 -7.20
C GLY A 84 -7.39 -12.19 -6.79
N VAL A 85 -6.64 -13.21 -7.15
CA VAL A 85 -5.21 -13.28 -6.89
C VAL A 85 -4.45 -12.16 -7.61
N LEU A 86 -4.83 -11.88 -8.86
CA LEU A 86 -4.23 -10.76 -9.60
C LEU A 86 -4.52 -9.42 -8.92
N GLY A 87 -5.73 -9.24 -8.41
CA GLY A 87 -6.09 -8.03 -7.67
C GLY A 87 -5.29 -7.88 -6.39
N SER A 88 -5.12 -8.99 -5.68
CA SER A 88 -4.27 -9.05 -4.49
C SER A 88 -2.84 -8.60 -4.81
N PHE A 89 -2.28 -9.16 -5.88
CA PHE A 89 -0.95 -8.85 -6.34
C PHE A 89 -0.83 -7.38 -6.74
N ALA A 90 -1.80 -6.88 -7.49
CA ALA A 90 -1.82 -5.49 -7.94
C ALA A 90 -1.87 -4.51 -6.77
N ALA A 91 -2.77 -4.75 -5.81
CA ALA A 91 -2.91 -3.87 -4.65
C ALA A 91 -1.66 -3.88 -3.77
N THR A 92 -1.10 -5.06 -3.51
CA THR A 92 0.10 -5.19 -2.69
C THR A 92 1.29 -4.52 -3.35
N SER A 93 1.49 -4.75 -4.65
CA SER A 93 2.56 -4.12 -5.40
C SER A 93 2.42 -2.60 -5.41
N ALA A 94 1.20 -2.11 -5.58
CA ALA A 94 0.93 -0.67 -5.62
C ALA A 94 1.26 0.01 -4.31
N ILE A 95 0.94 -0.62 -3.18
CA ILE A 95 1.17 -0.02 -1.88
C ILE A 95 2.65 -0.04 -1.47
N VAL A 96 3.40 -1.02 -1.96
CA VAL A 96 4.83 -1.16 -1.67
C VAL A 96 5.68 -0.30 -2.60
N LEU A 97 5.23 -0.11 -3.84
CA LEU A 97 6.00 0.56 -4.89
C LEU A 97 6.47 1.97 -4.52
N PRO A 98 5.63 2.87 -3.96
CA PRO A 98 6.10 4.20 -3.59
C PRO A 98 7.25 4.16 -2.57
N SER A 99 7.15 3.31 -1.57
CA SER A 99 8.22 3.15 -0.57
C SER A 99 9.51 2.65 -1.21
N PHE A 100 9.40 1.70 -2.12
CA PHE A 100 10.54 1.16 -2.85
C PHE A 100 11.21 2.24 -3.69
N ILE A 101 10.42 3.05 -4.42
CA ILE A 101 10.94 4.14 -5.25
C ILE A 101 11.63 5.18 -4.38
N ILE A 102 11.03 5.55 -3.24
CA ILE A 102 11.61 6.54 -2.33
C ILE A 102 12.93 6.04 -1.78
N VAL A 103 13.00 4.78 -1.36
CA VAL A 103 14.23 4.19 -0.83
C VAL A 103 15.33 4.16 -1.89
N LEU A 104 15.00 3.78 -3.12
CA LEU A 104 15.97 3.78 -4.21
C LEU A 104 16.49 5.19 -4.50
N ALA A 105 15.60 6.18 -4.50
CA ALA A 105 15.99 7.57 -4.71
C ALA A 105 16.91 8.06 -3.60
N LEU A 106 16.61 7.70 -2.35
CA LEU A 106 17.45 8.07 -1.20
C LEU A 106 18.82 7.41 -1.27
N VAL A 107 18.87 6.13 -1.67
CA VAL A 107 20.15 5.43 -1.81
C VAL A 107 21.01 6.09 -2.91
N LYS A 108 20.41 6.39 -4.06
CA LYS A 108 21.13 7.07 -5.14
C LYS A 108 21.63 8.43 -4.70
N PHE A 109 20.79 9.18 -4.01
CA PHE A 109 21.16 10.49 -3.48
C PHE A 109 22.29 10.37 -2.47
N TYR A 110 22.22 9.39 -1.58
CA TYR A 110 23.25 9.12 -0.57
C TYR A 110 24.58 8.81 -1.24
N VAL A 111 24.59 7.93 -2.24
CA VAL A 111 25.82 7.56 -2.96
C VAL A 111 26.41 8.76 -3.68
N LYS A 112 25.55 9.58 -4.31
CA LYS A 112 26.00 10.77 -5.04
C LYS A 112 26.62 11.82 -4.12
N PHE A 113 26.05 12.01 -2.93
CA PHE A 113 26.51 13.05 -1.99
C PHE A 113 27.37 12.51 -0.85
N HIS A 114 27.70 11.23 -0.92
CA HIS A 114 28.62 10.62 0.05
C HIS A 114 29.99 11.26 -0.11
N GLY A 115 30.54 11.86 0.95
CA GLY A 115 31.77 12.61 0.89
C GLY A 115 31.57 14.13 0.87
N ASN A 116 30.33 14.61 0.73
CA ASN A 116 30.04 16.03 0.89
C ASN A 116 29.97 16.36 2.38
N THR A 117 30.76 17.35 2.82
CA THR A 117 30.86 17.71 4.24
C THR A 117 29.51 18.11 4.84
N ILE A 118 28.69 18.84 4.08
CA ILE A 118 27.37 19.28 4.55
C ILE A 118 26.46 18.08 4.73
N PHE A 119 26.46 17.15 3.77
CA PHE A 119 25.65 15.94 3.83
C PHE A 119 26.04 15.06 5.02
N GLU A 120 27.35 14.86 5.23
CA GLU A 120 27.83 14.07 6.35
C GLU A 120 27.46 14.72 7.69
N SER A 121 27.52 16.04 7.78
CA SER A 121 27.10 16.78 8.97
C SER A 121 25.62 16.55 9.28
N VAL A 122 24.77 16.67 8.25
CA VAL A 122 23.33 16.43 8.41
C VAL A 122 23.08 15.00 8.83
N MET A 123 23.75 14.03 8.22
CA MET A 123 23.57 12.62 8.57
C MET A 123 24.04 12.32 9.98
N SER A 124 25.11 12.98 10.46
CA SER A 124 25.58 12.77 11.84
C SER A 124 24.57 13.30 12.87
N TRP A 125 23.77 14.31 12.51
CA TRP A 125 22.70 14.81 13.37
C TRP A 125 21.51 13.84 13.44
N ILE A 126 21.26 13.11 12.36
CA ILE A 126 20.15 12.15 12.30
C ILE A 126 20.52 10.85 13.00
N ARG A 127 21.78 10.47 12.98
CA ARG A 127 22.22 9.25 13.67
C ARG A 127 22.16 9.44 15.18
N PRO A 128 21.53 8.51 15.89
CA PRO A 128 21.56 8.52 17.35
C PRO A 128 22.95 8.22 17.91
#